data_e54239f67bd70cc14a676b68ba64e078
#
_entry.id   e54239f67bd70cc14a676b68ba64e078
#
_cell.length_a   1.000
_cell.length_b   1.000
_cell.length_c   1.000
_cell.angle_alpha   90.00
_cell.angle_beta   90.00
_cell.angle_gamma   90.00
#
_symmetry.space_group_name_H-M   'P 1'
#
loop_
_entity.id
_entity.type
_entity.pdbx_description
1 polymer ?
#
loop_
_entity_poly.entity_id
_entity_poly.type
_entity_poly.pdbx_seq_one_letter_code
_entity_poly.pdbx_strand_id
1 'polypeptide(L)'
;MKATRALVLFLLTVLLCPALASAGTLGPALNYEELLDMVRRAKDGDILLVSGEMTATEEAISSPALLQISGDSRAVLHRLHISDSSVVLSDVELRDSLTISGISNVELRAVRVEGAPGQSGLSLVGGGTLLIDGDCEITGGEGATGVSVSQRGGDLYVSVEGSIRGGEGGGSGMEVSPLSEYGTMMLAGTIRGGNDAMMGGTGLNLFGLSGNAFITVAGSIRGGRGAAGGAGMQVVSIGDTVSIGVNGEIRGGSGDEYGGNALIVMDAAGAAAVNLSGMLIGGDASAQTGEPGQSLLVIGDSVAHTRVANCLLQDGENTFAYNKAVTPLPEITSSVNAVEPLTTPSPTATSTP
;
A
#
# COMPACT_ATOMS: atom_id res chain seq x y z
N MET A 1 -4.18 -20.90 2.92
CA MET A 1 -3.32 -19.70 2.73
C MET A 1 -1.88 -20.02 2.33
N LYS A 2 -1.17 -20.97 2.94
CA LYS A 2 0.20 -21.35 2.50
C LYS A 2 0.25 -21.97 1.08
N ALA A 3 -0.77 -22.71 0.68
CA ALA A 3 -0.85 -23.37 -0.64
C ALA A 3 -1.06 -22.39 -1.80
N THR A 4 -1.78 -21.29 -1.59
CA THR A 4 -2.03 -20.29 -2.63
C THR A 4 -0.79 -19.42 -2.89
N ARG A 5 -0.01 -19.09 -1.84
CA ARG A 5 1.29 -18.41 -1.98
C ARG A 5 2.30 -19.24 -2.77
N ALA A 6 2.36 -20.55 -2.48
CA ALA A 6 3.25 -21.46 -3.21
C ALA A 6 2.84 -21.59 -4.69
N LEU A 7 1.55 -21.54 -5.00
CA LEU A 7 1.05 -21.68 -6.37
C LEU A 7 1.34 -20.44 -7.22
N VAL A 8 1.14 -19.23 -6.67
CA VAL A 8 1.43 -17.98 -7.39
C VAL A 8 2.94 -17.79 -7.58
N LEU A 9 3.74 -18.05 -6.54
CA LEU A 9 5.21 -18.01 -6.66
C LEU A 9 5.72 -19.10 -7.62
N PHE A 10 5.13 -20.28 -7.61
CA PHE A 10 5.49 -21.38 -8.52
C PHE A 10 5.07 -21.10 -9.97
N LEU A 11 3.90 -20.49 -10.21
CA LEU A 11 3.49 -20.07 -11.56
C LEU A 11 4.39 -18.95 -12.09
N LEU A 12 4.76 -17.95 -11.26
CA LEU A 12 5.71 -16.91 -11.67
C LEU A 12 7.11 -17.50 -11.94
N THR A 13 7.60 -18.39 -11.08
CA THR A 13 8.92 -19.04 -11.29
C THR A 13 8.92 -19.98 -12.51
N VAL A 14 7.82 -20.63 -12.81
CA VAL A 14 7.71 -21.53 -13.97
C VAL A 14 7.54 -20.73 -15.28
N LEU A 15 6.87 -19.58 -15.25
CA LEU A 15 6.79 -18.68 -16.42
C LEU A 15 8.12 -17.95 -16.71
N LEU A 16 8.95 -17.71 -15.68
CA LEU A 16 10.25 -17.06 -15.83
C LEU A 16 11.40 -18.03 -16.14
N CYS A 17 11.23 -19.33 -15.89
CA CYS A 17 12.32 -20.32 -15.95
C CYS A 17 12.82 -20.75 -17.35
N PRO A 18 12.05 -20.75 -18.45
CA PRO A 18 12.59 -21.22 -19.73
C PRO A 18 13.42 -20.20 -20.49
N ALA A 19 13.35 -18.90 -20.16
CA ALA A 19 14.05 -17.84 -20.91
C ALA A 19 15.51 -17.62 -20.44
N LEU A 20 15.92 -18.12 -19.30
CA LEU A 20 17.23 -17.87 -18.70
C LEU A 20 18.39 -18.61 -19.38
N ALA A 21 18.11 -19.52 -20.31
CA ALA A 21 19.16 -20.34 -20.97
C ALA A 21 20.05 -19.57 -21.98
N SER A 22 19.70 -18.32 -22.33
CA SER A 22 20.47 -17.51 -23.26
C SER A 22 20.53 -16.03 -22.91
N ALA A 23 20.22 -15.67 -21.67
CA ALA A 23 20.26 -14.28 -21.21
C ALA A 23 21.68 -13.69 -21.36
N GLY A 24 21.79 -12.61 -22.08
CA GLY A 24 23.01 -11.83 -22.19
C GLY A 24 23.12 -10.75 -21.14
N THR A 25 24.33 -10.22 -20.94
CA THR A 25 24.52 -9.02 -20.12
C THR A 25 24.97 -7.90 -21.05
N LEU A 26 24.24 -6.78 -21.02
CA LEU A 26 24.53 -5.58 -21.81
C LEU A 26 24.92 -4.43 -20.86
N GLY A 27 25.86 -3.60 -21.25
CA GLY A 27 26.26 -2.41 -20.51
C GLY A 27 27.66 -2.48 -19.90
N PRO A 28 27.98 -1.60 -18.94
CA PRO A 28 27.03 -0.66 -18.31
C PRO A 28 26.65 0.51 -19.23
N ALA A 29 25.37 0.91 -19.18
CA ALA A 29 24.93 2.20 -19.68
C ALA A 29 25.35 3.30 -18.69
N LEU A 30 25.91 4.39 -19.23
CA LEU A 30 26.38 5.55 -18.44
C LEU A 30 25.47 6.77 -18.62
N ASN A 31 24.51 6.70 -19.52
CA ASN A 31 23.49 7.71 -19.76
C ASN A 31 22.18 7.06 -20.26
N TYR A 32 21.11 7.83 -20.28
CA TYR A 32 19.78 7.30 -20.60
C TYR A 32 19.62 6.89 -22.07
N GLU A 33 20.31 7.55 -23.00
CA GLU A 33 20.30 7.17 -24.45
C GLU A 33 20.93 5.79 -24.66
N GLU A 34 22.06 5.52 -24.00
CA GLU A 34 22.68 4.20 -24.02
C GLU A 34 21.74 3.12 -23.41
N LEU A 35 21.04 3.43 -22.34
CA LEU A 35 20.05 2.53 -21.76
C LEU A 35 18.93 2.24 -22.76
N LEU A 36 18.37 3.26 -23.42
CA LEU A 36 17.34 3.07 -24.44
C LEU A 36 17.85 2.25 -25.63
N ASP A 37 19.08 2.47 -26.06
CA ASP A 37 19.70 1.66 -27.13
C ASP A 37 19.91 0.20 -26.71
N MET A 38 20.20 -0.06 -25.43
CA MET A 38 20.29 -1.41 -24.91
C MET A 38 18.87 -2.04 -24.88
N VAL A 39 17.86 -1.31 -24.41
CA VAL A 39 16.44 -1.76 -24.40
C VAL A 39 15.98 -2.16 -25.82
N ARG A 40 16.26 -1.35 -26.84
CA ARG A 40 15.88 -1.64 -28.24
C ARG A 40 16.55 -2.90 -28.82
N ARG A 41 17.69 -3.31 -28.28
CA ARG A 41 18.47 -4.49 -28.74
C ARG A 41 18.30 -5.71 -27.85
N ALA A 42 17.73 -5.53 -26.68
CA ALA A 42 17.60 -6.58 -25.68
C ALA A 42 16.66 -7.70 -26.15
N LYS A 43 16.94 -8.89 -25.69
CA LYS A 43 16.11 -10.09 -25.85
C LYS A 43 15.51 -10.49 -24.50
N ASP A 44 14.57 -11.40 -24.52
CA ASP A 44 13.96 -11.94 -23.33
C ASP A 44 15.01 -12.45 -22.33
N GLY A 45 14.95 -11.91 -21.12
CA GLY A 45 15.83 -12.27 -20.02
C GLY A 45 17.18 -11.57 -20.00
N ASP A 46 17.48 -10.68 -20.96
CA ASP A 46 18.74 -9.92 -20.94
C ASP A 46 18.81 -9.01 -19.69
N ILE A 47 20.03 -8.91 -19.14
CA ILE A 47 20.35 -8.03 -18.01
C ILE A 47 21.01 -6.77 -18.54
N LEU A 48 20.38 -5.63 -18.32
CA LEU A 48 20.88 -4.32 -18.68
C LEU A 48 21.54 -3.69 -17.45
N LEU A 49 22.85 -3.56 -17.47
CA LEU A 49 23.58 -2.91 -16.38
C LEU A 49 23.53 -1.40 -16.54
N VAL A 50 23.29 -0.69 -15.43
CA VAL A 50 23.30 0.76 -15.36
C VAL A 50 24.28 1.24 -14.28
N SER A 51 24.97 2.36 -14.53
CA SER A 51 25.97 2.89 -13.62
C SER A 51 26.03 4.41 -13.69
N GLY A 52 26.25 5.03 -12.54
CA GLY A 52 26.32 6.49 -12.44
C GLY A 52 24.95 7.14 -12.40
N GLU A 53 24.94 8.46 -12.49
CA GLU A 53 23.72 9.28 -12.42
C GLU A 53 23.25 9.63 -13.84
N MET A 54 21.99 9.36 -14.14
CA MET A 54 21.41 9.63 -15.45
C MET A 54 19.97 10.17 -15.31
N THR A 55 19.63 11.11 -16.18
CA THR A 55 18.30 11.70 -16.26
C THR A 55 17.56 11.09 -17.44
N ALA A 56 16.40 10.46 -17.16
CA ALA A 56 15.53 9.97 -18.21
C ALA A 56 14.97 11.14 -19.03
N THR A 57 14.79 10.91 -20.31
CA THR A 57 14.04 11.79 -21.21
C THR A 57 12.54 11.55 -21.05
N GLU A 58 11.71 12.16 -21.89
CA GLU A 58 10.28 11.88 -21.94
C GLU A 58 9.95 10.51 -22.56
N GLU A 59 10.95 9.86 -23.20
CA GLU A 59 10.78 8.55 -23.81
C GLU A 59 10.68 7.45 -22.74
N ALA A 60 9.59 6.71 -22.75
CA ALA A 60 9.39 5.59 -21.84
C ALA A 60 10.24 4.38 -22.25
N ILE A 61 10.65 3.58 -21.27
CA ILE A 61 11.12 2.22 -21.53
C ILE A 61 9.90 1.40 -21.98
N SER A 62 9.89 1.00 -23.25
CA SER A 62 8.87 0.15 -23.83
C SER A 62 9.53 -0.98 -24.63
N SER A 63 9.25 -2.22 -24.26
CA SER A 63 9.84 -3.39 -24.88
C SER A 63 8.90 -4.59 -24.78
N PRO A 64 8.73 -5.37 -25.85
CA PRO A 64 8.02 -6.65 -25.79
C PRO A 64 8.82 -7.72 -25.03
N ALA A 65 10.13 -7.52 -24.84
CA ALA A 65 11.00 -8.45 -24.14
C ALA A 65 10.90 -8.28 -22.63
N LEU A 66 11.04 -9.36 -21.88
CA LEU A 66 11.28 -9.31 -20.45
C LEU A 66 12.70 -8.78 -20.19
N LEU A 67 12.78 -7.63 -19.55
CA LEU A 67 14.04 -6.94 -19.24
C LEU A 67 14.37 -7.06 -17.76
N GLN A 68 15.65 -7.21 -17.45
CA GLN A 68 16.17 -6.96 -16.11
C GLN A 68 17.12 -5.77 -16.18
N ILE A 69 16.78 -4.68 -15.49
CA ILE A 69 17.64 -3.49 -15.35
C ILE A 69 18.26 -3.55 -13.95
N SER A 70 19.59 -3.64 -13.89
CA SER A 70 20.32 -3.78 -12.62
C SER A 70 21.35 -2.66 -12.47
N GLY A 71 21.27 -1.96 -11.34
CA GLY A 71 22.22 -0.92 -10.99
C GLY A 71 23.46 -1.43 -10.26
N ASP A 72 24.51 -0.67 -10.32
CA ASP A 72 25.61 -0.76 -9.35
C ASP A 72 25.34 0.20 -8.17
N SER A 73 26.20 0.19 -7.16
CA SER A 73 26.04 1.04 -5.97
C SER A 73 26.04 2.56 -6.23
N ARG A 74 26.18 2.99 -7.48
CA ARG A 74 26.18 4.40 -7.91
C ARG A 74 25.08 4.69 -8.92
N ALA A 75 24.24 3.71 -9.24
CA ALA A 75 23.19 3.87 -10.23
C ALA A 75 22.06 4.73 -9.68
N VAL A 76 21.92 5.93 -10.20
CA VAL A 76 20.84 6.87 -9.91
C VAL A 76 20.14 7.24 -11.20
N LEU A 77 18.82 7.03 -11.25
CA LEU A 77 17.98 7.38 -12.39
C LEU A 77 16.98 8.45 -11.99
N HIS A 78 16.87 9.51 -12.77
CA HIS A 78 15.88 10.56 -12.57
C HIS A 78 14.70 10.38 -13.52
N ARG A 79 13.48 10.37 -13.02
CA ARG A 79 12.21 10.31 -13.78
C ARG A 79 12.07 9.09 -14.69
N LEU A 80 12.16 7.91 -14.15
CA LEU A 80 11.96 6.72 -14.97
C LEU A 80 10.49 6.52 -15.33
N HIS A 81 10.22 6.27 -16.62
CA HIS A 81 8.90 5.89 -17.14
C HIS A 81 8.97 4.52 -17.82
N ILE A 82 8.13 3.59 -17.40
CA ILE A 82 7.97 2.25 -17.99
C ILE A 82 6.55 2.15 -18.56
N SER A 83 6.42 1.72 -19.82
CA SER A 83 5.11 1.58 -20.46
C SER A 83 5.02 0.27 -21.26
N ASP A 84 3.90 -0.43 -21.09
CA ASP A 84 3.55 -1.66 -21.83
C ASP A 84 4.72 -2.67 -21.88
N SER A 85 5.33 -2.93 -20.72
CA SER A 85 6.58 -3.68 -20.63
C SER A 85 6.62 -4.63 -19.44
N SER A 86 7.46 -5.65 -19.55
CA SER A 86 7.80 -6.53 -18.43
C SER A 86 9.24 -6.24 -17.96
N VAL A 87 9.40 -5.66 -16.77
CA VAL A 87 10.69 -5.17 -16.26
C VAL A 87 10.92 -5.62 -14.83
N VAL A 88 12.08 -6.20 -14.54
CA VAL A 88 12.63 -6.35 -13.19
C VAL A 88 13.66 -5.23 -13.01
N LEU A 89 13.43 -4.37 -12.03
CA LEU A 89 14.34 -3.28 -11.67
C LEU A 89 15.00 -3.61 -10.34
N SER A 90 16.34 -3.65 -10.30
CA SER A 90 17.08 -4.05 -9.11
C SER A 90 18.28 -3.13 -8.80
N ASP A 91 18.52 -2.93 -7.50
CA ASP A 91 19.71 -2.23 -6.98
C ASP A 91 19.88 -0.81 -7.56
N VAL A 92 18.80 -0.06 -7.72
CA VAL A 92 18.77 1.28 -8.30
C VAL A 92 18.14 2.28 -7.35
N GLU A 93 18.71 3.49 -7.28
CA GLU A 93 18.08 4.66 -6.70
C GLU A 93 17.33 5.45 -7.78
N LEU A 94 16.04 5.67 -7.58
CA LEU A 94 15.21 6.50 -8.45
C LEU A 94 14.89 7.81 -7.76
N ARG A 95 15.21 8.92 -8.39
CA ARG A 95 14.86 10.28 -7.97
C ARG A 95 13.83 10.88 -8.93
N ASP A 96 13.05 11.81 -8.42
CA ASP A 96 12.02 12.53 -9.18
C ASP A 96 10.88 11.67 -9.73
N SER A 97 10.68 10.47 -9.23
CA SER A 97 9.57 9.53 -9.41
C SER A 97 9.81 8.36 -10.39
N LEU A 98 9.03 7.30 -10.19
CA LEU A 98 8.83 6.19 -11.12
C LEU A 98 7.39 6.22 -11.63
N THR A 99 7.21 6.29 -12.95
CA THR A 99 5.91 6.16 -13.59
C THR A 99 5.79 4.83 -14.31
N ILE A 100 4.71 4.10 -14.07
CA ILE A 100 4.37 2.86 -14.76
C ILE A 100 3.01 3.08 -15.43
N SER A 101 2.93 2.81 -16.74
CA SER A 101 1.70 3.02 -17.51
C SER A 101 1.38 1.85 -18.43
N GLY A 102 0.15 1.84 -18.98
CA GLY A 102 -0.31 0.78 -19.86
C GLY A 102 -0.50 -0.56 -19.15
N ILE A 103 -0.30 -1.67 -19.86
CA ILE A 103 -0.35 -3.02 -19.28
C ILE A 103 1.09 -3.48 -19.04
N SER A 104 1.60 -3.18 -17.84
CA SER A 104 2.99 -3.42 -17.49
C SER A 104 3.13 -4.43 -16.34
N ASN A 105 4.19 -5.24 -16.40
CA ASN A 105 4.57 -6.13 -15.32
C ASN A 105 5.91 -5.67 -14.75
N VAL A 106 5.89 -5.05 -13.58
CA VAL A 106 7.08 -4.47 -12.97
C VAL A 106 7.36 -5.10 -11.61
N GLU A 107 8.58 -5.54 -11.42
CA GLU A 107 9.10 -6.04 -10.15
C GLU A 107 10.23 -5.15 -9.69
N LEU A 108 10.15 -4.63 -8.46
CA LEU A 108 11.17 -3.81 -7.81
C LEU A 108 11.87 -4.64 -6.73
N ARG A 109 13.22 -4.71 -6.80
CA ARG A 109 14.08 -5.43 -5.84
C ARG A 109 15.18 -4.52 -5.34
N ALA A 110 15.25 -4.29 -4.04
CA ALA A 110 16.23 -3.39 -3.44
C ALA A 110 16.29 -2.01 -4.14
N VAL A 111 15.12 -1.46 -4.47
CA VAL A 111 14.97 -0.17 -5.16
C VAL A 111 14.55 0.88 -4.17
N ARG A 112 15.23 2.03 -4.21
CA ARG A 112 14.82 3.24 -3.49
C ARG A 112 14.21 4.24 -4.46
N VAL A 113 13.02 4.72 -4.15
CA VAL A 113 12.33 5.74 -4.96
C VAL A 113 12.04 6.96 -4.10
N GLU A 114 12.39 8.15 -4.59
CA GLU A 114 12.06 9.43 -3.97
C GLU A 114 11.38 10.34 -5.00
N GLY A 115 10.15 10.76 -4.71
CA GLY A 115 9.40 11.69 -5.57
C GLY A 115 9.96 13.10 -5.53
N ALA A 116 9.85 13.85 -6.62
CA ALA A 116 10.08 15.30 -6.61
C ALA A 116 8.98 16.02 -5.80
N PRO A 117 9.21 17.23 -5.30
CA PRO A 117 8.19 18.01 -4.60
C PRO A 117 6.86 18.04 -5.37
N GLY A 118 5.76 17.69 -4.73
CA GLY A 118 4.43 17.57 -5.34
C GLY A 118 4.22 16.35 -6.24
N GLN A 119 5.18 15.45 -6.36
CA GLN A 119 5.07 14.23 -7.17
C GLN A 119 5.11 12.95 -6.32
N SER A 120 4.27 11.98 -6.67
CA SER A 120 4.32 10.66 -6.04
C SER A 120 5.68 10.00 -6.26
N GLY A 121 6.16 9.22 -5.29
CA GLY A 121 7.36 8.40 -5.50
C GLY A 121 7.16 7.42 -6.64
N LEU A 122 6.06 6.66 -6.61
CA LEU A 122 5.65 5.76 -7.69
C LEU A 122 4.22 6.07 -8.12
N SER A 123 4.00 6.17 -9.44
CA SER A 123 2.67 6.28 -10.04
C SER A 123 2.42 5.13 -10.99
N LEU A 124 1.38 4.32 -10.73
CA LEU A 124 0.90 3.26 -11.61
C LEU A 124 -0.43 3.67 -12.23
N VAL A 125 -0.46 3.80 -13.56
CA VAL A 125 -1.66 4.18 -14.34
C VAL A 125 -1.90 3.12 -15.40
N GLY A 126 -2.73 2.12 -15.11
CA GLY A 126 -2.98 1.03 -16.06
C GLY A 126 -3.35 -0.27 -15.39
N GLY A 127 -3.04 -1.38 -16.06
CA GLY A 127 -3.19 -2.75 -15.57
C GLY A 127 -1.85 -3.49 -15.47
N GLY A 128 -1.92 -4.80 -15.27
CA GLY A 128 -0.75 -5.67 -15.18
C GLY A 128 -0.33 -5.99 -13.76
N THR A 129 0.97 -6.09 -13.51
CA THR A 129 1.51 -6.55 -12.22
C THR A 129 2.52 -5.54 -11.68
N LEU A 130 2.40 -5.19 -10.40
CA LEU A 130 3.42 -4.46 -9.64
C LEU A 130 3.82 -5.25 -8.41
N LEU A 131 5.09 -5.63 -8.30
CA LEU A 131 5.68 -6.28 -7.15
C LEU A 131 6.71 -5.36 -6.51
N ILE A 132 6.56 -5.06 -5.23
CA ILE A 132 7.49 -4.25 -4.43
C ILE A 132 8.04 -5.16 -3.33
N ASP A 133 9.28 -5.59 -3.50
CA ASP A 133 9.98 -6.49 -2.57
C ASP A 133 10.27 -5.81 -1.23
N GLY A 134 10.56 -6.63 -0.20
CA GLY A 134 10.77 -6.21 1.19
C GLY A 134 11.91 -5.22 1.41
N ASP A 135 12.92 -5.25 0.56
CA ASP A 135 14.08 -4.34 0.62
C ASP A 135 13.86 -2.99 -0.11
N CYS A 136 12.66 -2.76 -0.66
CA CYS A 136 12.33 -1.52 -1.35
C CYS A 136 11.86 -0.43 -0.38
N GLU A 137 12.27 0.82 -0.68
CA GLU A 137 11.81 2.03 -0.01
C GLU A 137 11.24 3.01 -1.02
N ILE A 138 9.97 3.43 -0.86
CA ILE A 138 9.33 4.39 -1.74
C ILE A 138 8.80 5.56 -0.92
N THR A 139 9.25 6.78 -1.25
CA THR A 139 8.83 8.00 -0.56
C THR A 139 8.28 9.00 -1.57
N GLY A 140 7.14 9.60 -1.25
CA GLY A 140 6.58 10.73 -2.02
C GLY A 140 7.42 11.99 -1.85
N GLY A 141 7.38 12.87 -2.82
CA GLY A 141 7.90 14.22 -2.67
C GLY A 141 7.09 15.04 -1.66
N GLU A 142 7.55 16.25 -1.33
CA GLU A 142 6.86 17.13 -0.38
C GLU A 142 5.38 17.29 -0.75
N GLY A 143 4.48 17.03 0.20
CA GLY A 143 3.02 17.08 0.04
C GLY A 143 2.42 15.95 -0.82
N ALA A 144 3.22 15.03 -1.34
CA ALA A 144 2.76 14.04 -2.30
C ALA A 144 2.70 12.61 -1.74
N THR A 145 1.97 11.76 -2.43
CA THR A 145 1.75 10.35 -2.09
C THR A 145 3.02 9.50 -2.34
N GLY A 146 3.30 8.52 -1.48
CA GLY A 146 4.37 7.55 -1.73
C GLY A 146 4.10 6.72 -2.97
N VAL A 147 2.98 5.99 -3.01
CA VAL A 147 2.55 5.20 -4.17
C VAL A 147 1.12 5.54 -4.56
N SER A 148 0.93 5.96 -5.80
CA SER A 148 -0.39 6.22 -6.40
C SER A 148 -0.74 5.13 -7.40
N VAL A 149 -1.91 4.49 -7.26
CA VAL A 149 -2.40 3.43 -8.15
C VAL A 149 -3.74 3.84 -8.75
N SER A 150 -3.81 3.85 -10.07
CA SER A 150 -5.03 4.12 -10.82
C SER A 150 -5.19 3.08 -11.93
N GLN A 151 -6.18 2.20 -11.81
CA GLN A 151 -6.46 1.21 -12.85
C GLN A 151 -7.18 1.86 -14.03
N ARG A 152 -6.59 1.70 -15.22
CA ARG A 152 -7.17 2.14 -16.49
C ARG A 152 -6.99 1.05 -17.53
N GLY A 153 -7.92 0.12 -17.55
CA GLY A 153 -7.91 -1.01 -18.48
C GLY A 153 -7.04 -2.18 -18.01
N GLY A 154 -7.58 -3.39 -18.17
CA GLY A 154 -6.94 -4.65 -17.84
C GLY A 154 -6.91 -4.98 -16.33
N ASP A 155 -6.69 -6.25 -16.05
CA ASP A 155 -6.56 -6.75 -14.69
C ASP A 155 -5.32 -6.15 -14.01
N LEU A 156 -5.43 -5.91 -12.70
CA LEU A 156 -4.35 -5.35 -11.89
C LEU A 156 -4.01 -6.27 -10.72
N TYR A 157 -2.73 -6.57 -10.58
CA TYR A 157 -2.18 -7.24 -9.40
C TYR A 157 -1.08 -6.38 -8.75
N VAL A 158 -1.23 -6.06 -7.48
CA VAL A 158 -0.22 -5.31 -6.70
C VAL A 158 0.16 -6.09 -5.46
N SER A 159 1.46 -6.31 -5.25
CA SER A 159 2.01 -6.87 -4.01
C SER A 159 3.04 -5.94 -3.42
N VAL A 160 2.88 -5.59 -2.15
CA VAL A 160 3.78 -4.70 -1.42
C VAL A 160 4.29 -5.44 -0.18
N GLU A 161 5.60 -5.66 -0.12
CA GLU A 161 6.31 -6.18 1.04
C GLU A 161 7.27 -5.11 1.64
N GLY A 162 7.69 -4.14 0.84
CA GLY A 162 8.60 -3.06 1.20
C GLY A 162 7.97 -1.94 2.05
N SER A 163 8.70 -0.84 2.16
CA SER A 163 8.31 0.35 2.90
C SER A 163 7.84 1.46 1.96
N ILE A 164 6.64 2.00 2.23
CA ILE A 164 6.07 3.12 1.49
C ILE A 164 5.77 4.25 2.47
N ARG A 165 6.18 5.46 2.10
CA ARG A 165 5.94 6.67 2.90
C ARG A 165 5.44 7.82 2.04
N GLY A 166 4.41 8.53 2.52
CA GLY A 166 4.04 9.83 1.98
C GLY A 166 5.10 10.90 2.27
N GLY A 167 5.19 11.88 1.39
CA GLY A 167 6.10 13.01 1.56
C GLY A 167 5.75 13.87 2.77
N GLU A 168 6.73 14.56 3.33
CA GLU A 168 6.51 15.59 4.34
C GLU A 168 5.55 16.66 3.78
N GLY A 169 4.76 17.32 4.64
CA GLY A 169 3.66 18.17 4.19
C GLY A 169 2.34 17.40 4.04
N GLY A 170 2.19 16.26 4.72
CA GLY A 170 0.92 15.52 4.84
C GLY A 170 0.59 14.60 3.67
N GLY A 171 1.54 14.23 2.84
CA GLY A 171 1.32 13.28 1.74
C GLY A 171 0.82 11.91 2.23
N SER A 172 -0.09 11.26 1.48
CA SER A 172 -0.55 9.90 1.79
C SER A 172 0.58 8.87 1.60
N GLY A 173 0.60 7.79 2.38
CA GLY A 173 1.52 6.69 2.13
C GLY A 173 1.21 6.03 0.80
N MET A 174 0.01 5.50 0.66
CA MET A 174 -0.47 4.92 -0.59
C MET A 174 -1.89 5.37 -0.89
N GLU A 175 -2.16 5.64 -2.16
CA GLU A 175 -3.50 5.97 -2.66
C GLU A 175 -3.88 5.04 -3.79
N VAL A 176 -5.12 4.53 -3.75
CA VAL A 176 -5.68 3.65 -4.77
C VAL A 176 -7.00 4.24 -5.22
N SER A 177 -7.06 4.72 -6.48
CA SER A 177 -8.26 5.30 -7.06
C SER A 177 -8.12 5.57 -8.55
N PRO A 178 -9.11 5.21 -9.38
CA PRO A 178 -10.12 4.19 -9.14
C PRO A 178 -9.60 2.76 -9.37
N LEU A 179 -10.32 1.74 -8.89
CA LEU A 179 -10.27 0.38 -9.43
C LEU A 179 -11.64 0.09 -10.03
N SER A 180 -11.72 -0.13 -11.33
CA SER A 180 -13.00 -0.30 -12.07
C SER A 180 -13.16 -1.66 -12.74
N GLU A 181 -12.13 -2.48 -12.74
CA GLU A 181 -12.10 -3.82 -13.31
C GLU A 181 -11.64 -4.83 -12.26
N TYR A 182 -11.07 -5.96 -12.67
CA TYR A 182 -10.55 -6.95 -11.73
C TYR A 182 -9.23 -6.46 -11.11
N GLY A 183 -9.21 -6.30 -9.80
CA GLY A 183 -8.03 -5.84 -9.06
C GLY A 183 -7.72 -6.70 -7.85
N THR A 184 -6.48 -7.12 -7.67
CA THR A 184 -6.03 -7.83 -6.48
C THR A 184 -4.84 -7.11 -5.87
N MET A 185 -4.92 -6.79 -4.57
CA MET A 185 -3.84 -6.14 -3.84
C MET A 185 -3.49 -6.91 -2.57
N MET A 186 -2.20 -7.15 -2.36
CA MET A 186 -1.65 -7.77 -1.15
C MET A 186 -0.66 -6.80 -0.51
N LEU A 187 -1.03 -6.20 0.62
CA LEU A 187 -0.24 -5.19 1.31
C LEU A 187 0.30 -5.80 2.61
N ALA A 188 1.52 -6.35 2.55
CA ALA A 188 2.19 -7.01 3.66
C ALA A 188 3.35 -6.18 4.25
N GLY A 189 3.77 -5.13 3.57
CA GLY A 189 4.83 -4.22 3.99
C GLY A 189 4.38 -3.16 5.01
N THR A 190 5.17 -2.10 5.09
CA THR A 190 4.88 -0.93 5.94
C THR A 190 4.44 0.24 5.09
N ILE A 191 3.28 0.82 5.38
CA ILE A 191 2.75 1.99 4.68
C ILE A 191 2.49 3.10 5.69
N ARG A 192 3.05 4.29 5.45
CA ARG A 192 2.95 5.41 6.38
C ARG A 192 2.64 6.72 5.66
N GLY A 193 1.68 7.48 6.21
CA GLY A 193 1.45 8.87 5.79
C GLY A 193 2.61 9.80 6.18
N GLY A 194 2.81 10.85 5.41
CA GLY A 194 3.78 11.90 5.67
C GLY A 194 3.39 12.74 6.89
N ASN A 195 4.38 13.33 7.53
CA ASN A 195 4.12 14.25 8.63
C ASN A 195 3.86 15.67 8.08
N ASP A 196 3.08 16.44 8.82
CA ASP A 196 2.86 17.87 8.55
C ASP A 196 2.64 18.62 9.87
N ALA A 197 2.85 19.94 9.86
CA ALA A 197 2.65 20.75 11.05
C ALA A 197 1.16 20.84 11.46
N MET A 198 0.25 20.82 10.51
CA MET A 198 -1.20 20.95 10.75
C MET A 198 -1.90 19.58 10.76
N MET A 199 -1.78 18.83 9.67
CA MET A 199 -2.51 17.57 9.53
C MET A 199 -1.62 16.48 8.90
N GLY A 200 -1.34 15.41 9.64
CA GLY A 200 -0.60 14.27 9.14
C GLY A 200 -1.32 13.58 7.97
N GLY A 201 -0.55 13.04 7.03
CA GLY A 201 -1.08 12.32 5.87
C GLY A 201 -1.72 10.98 6.25
N THR A 202 -2.64 10.51 5.42
CA THR A 202 -3.24 9.17 5.56
C THR A 202 -2.22 8.08 5.21
N GLY A 203 -2.19 6.97 5.96
CA GLY A 203 -1.37 5.82 5.62
C GLY A 203 -1.80 5.21 4.28
N LEU A 204 -3.01 4.65 4.23
CA LEU A 204 -3.61 4.06 3.03
C LEU A 204 -4.96 4.69 2.73
N ASN A 205 -5.13 5.23 1.54
CA ASN A 205 -6.39 5.78 1.05
C ASN A 205 -6.94 4.93 -0.10
N LEU A 206 -8.09 4.32 0.11
CA LEU A 206 -8.84 3.54 -0.87
C LEU A 206 -10.11 4.30 -1.24
N PHE A 207 -10.19 4.78 -2.47
CA PHE A 207 -11.27 5.68 -2.89
C PHE A 207 -11.83 5.29 -4.27
N GLY A 208 -13.18 5.31 -4.41
CA GLY A 208 -13.85 5.11 -5.67
C GLY A 208 -13.63 3.71 -6.27
N LEU A 209 -13.59 2.68 -5.42
CA LEU A 209 -13.39 1.31 -5.86
C LEU A 209 -14.72 0.73 -6.32
N SER A 210 -14.73 0.20 -7.54
CA SER A 210 -15.86 -0.51 -8.14
C SER A 210 -15.35 -1.75 -8.88
N GLY A 211 -16.26 -2.60 -9.37
CA GLY A 211 -15.87 -3.84 -10.04
C GLY A 211 -15.51 -4.96 -9.05
N ASN A 212 -14.60 -5.84 -9.45
CA ASN A 212 -14.21 -7.02 -8.66
C ASN A 212 -12.83 -6.81 -8.02
N ALA A 213 -12.76 -6.07 -6.91
CA ALA A 213 -11.51 -5.80 -6.22
C ALA A 213 -11.35 -6.62 -4.94
N PHE A 214 -10.18 -7.23 -4.76
CA PHE A 214 -9.79 -7.99 -3.58
C PHE A 214 -8.53 -7.37 -2.96
N ILE A 215 -8.68 -6.75 -1.80
CA ILE A 215 -7.58 -6.08 -1.11
C ILE A 215 -7.34 -6.76 0.24
N THR A 216 -6.11 -7.21 0.47
CA THR A 216 -5.68 -7.79 1.74
C THR A 216 -4.59 -6.95 2.37
N VAL A 217 -4.84 -6.46 3.57
CA VAL A 217 -3.87 -5.73 4.40
C VAL A 217 -3.37 -6.66 5.50
N ALA A 218 -2.12 -7.12 5.38
CA ALA A 218 -1.47 -8.02 6.31
C ALA A 218 -0.26 -7.37 7.02
N GLY A 219 0.18 -6.22 6.53
CA GLY A 219 1.30 -5.46 7.06
C GLY A 219 0.91 -4.44 8.10
N SER A 220 1.73 -3.39 8.24
CA SER A 220 1.50 -2.28 9.16
C SER A 220 1.19 -1.00 8.40
N ILE A 221 0.06 -0.38 8.72
CA ILE A 221 -0.35 0.90 8.12
C ILE A 221 -0.47 1.95 9.21
N ARG A 222 0.11 3.13 8.98
CA ARG A 222 0.11 4.21 9.97
C ARG A 222 -0.14 5.58 9.34
N GLY A 223 -1.00 6.39 9.96
CA GLY A 223 -1.14 7.80 9.65
C GLY A 223 0.10 8.63 10.02
N GLY A 224 0.28 9.75 9.36
CA GLY A 224 1.33 10.72 9.65
C GLY A 224 1.05 11.54 10.92
N ARG A 225 2.07 12.22 11.43
CA ARG A 225 1.97 13.10 12.59
C ARG A 225 1.62 14.53 12.17
N GLY A 226 0.85 15.26 13.01
CA GLY A 226 0.53 16.67 12.83
C GLY A 226 -0.04 17.30 14.10
N ALA A 227 -0.56 18.53 14.05
CA ALA A 227 -1.46 19.02 15.11
C ALA A 227 -2.69 18.11 15.20
N ALA A 228 -3.26 17.73 14.05
CA ALA A 228 -4.17 16.59 13.92
C ALA A 228 -3.43 15.42 13.26
N GLY A 229 -3.44 14.25 13.88
CA GLY A 229 -2.87 13.02 13.32
C GLY A 229 -3.64 12.55 12.09
N GLY A 230 -2.93 12.04 11.08
CA GLY A 230 -3.54 11.45 9.89
C GLY A 230 -4.23 10.12 10.17
N ALA A 231 -5.22 9.74 9.36
CA ALA A 231 -5.83 8.43 9.47
C ALA A 231 -4.83 7.32 9.11
N GLY A 232 -4.92 6.16 9.77
CA GLY A 232 -4.17 4.98 9.35
C GLY A 232 -4.64 4.54 7.98
N MET A 233 -5.93 4.21 7.85
CA MET A 233 -6.54 3.79 6.60
C MET A 233 -7.90 4.46 6.40
N GLN A 234 -8.18 4.86 5.19
CA GLN A 234 -9.50 5.32 4.77
C GLN A 234 -10.05 4.45 3.65
N VAL A 235 -11.33 4.11 3.73
CA VAL A 235 -12.08 3.36 2.73
C VAL A 235 -13.31 4.18 2.40
N VAL A 236 -13.35 4.75 1.21
CA VAL A 236 -14.40 5.72 0.82
C VAL A 236 -14.97 5.37 -0.54
N SER A 237 -16.30 5.39 -0.66
CA SER A 237 -17.03 5.15 -1.91
C SER A 237 -16.63 3.83 -2.56
N ILE A 238 -16.87 2.73 -1.85
CA ILE A 238 -16.68 1.38 -2.39
C ILE A 238 -18.03 0.75 -2.75
N GLY A 239 -18.06 0.05 -3.86
CA GLY A 239 -19.29 -0.57 -4.38
C GLY A 239 -19.07 -1.95 -4.98
N ASP A 240 -20.09 -2.45 -5.65
CA ASP A 240 -20.09 -3.73 -6.36
C ASP A 240 -19.57 -4.90 -5.51
N THR A 241 -18.58 -5.65 -6.00
CA THR A 241 -18.02 -6.83 -5.35
C THR A 241 -16.62 -6.56 -4.75
N VAL A 242 -16.42 -5.37 -4.18
CA VAL A 242 -15.17 -5.02 -3.50
C VAL A 242 -15.08 -5.74 -2.16
N SER A 243 -14.00 -6.47 -1.94
CA SER A 243 -13.71 -7.17 -0.69
C SER A 243 -12.38 -6.72 -0.11
N ILE A 244 -12.43 -6.16 1.10
CA ILE A 244 -11.25 -5.68 1.83
C ILE A 244 -11.10 -6.52 3.08
N GLY A 245 -9.97 -7.21 3.23
CA GLY A 245 -9.59 -7.96 4.41
C GLY A 245 -8.44 -7.28 5.15
N VAL A 246 -8.63 -6.96 6.43
CA VAL A 246 -7.59 -6.39 7.30
C VAL A 246 -7.25 -7.40 8.38
N ASN A 247 -6.05 -7.94 8.33
CA ASN A 247 -5.51 -8.88 9.33
C ASN A 247 -4.12 -8.44 9.87
N GLY A 248 -3.66 -7.27 9.47
CA GLY A 248 -2.45 -6.62 9.96
C GLY A 248 -2.74 -5.58 11.07
N GLU A 249 -1.80 -4.65 11.26
CA GLU A 249 -1.92 -3.54 12.18
C GLU A 249 -2.25 -2.26 11.43
N ILE A 250 -3.30 -1.55 11.85
CA ILE A 250 -3.60 -0.21 11.39
C ILE A 250 -3.58 0.75 12.57
N ARG A 251 -2.82 1.83 12.45
CA ARG A 251 -2.70 2.84 13.49
C ARG A 251 -2.94 4.24 12.95
N GLY A 252 -3.75 5.02 13.65
CA GLY A 252 -3.86 6.45 13.44
C GLY A 252 -2.56 7.19 13.74
N GLY A 253 -2.33 8.31 13.10
CA GLY A 253 -1.20 9.18 13.36
C GLY A 253 -1.32 9.86 14.73
N SER A 254 -0.19 10.16 15.37
CA SER A 254 -0.21 10.97 16.59
C SER A 254 -0.45 12.44 16.25
N GLY A 255 -1.23 13.11 17.09
CA GLY A 255 -1.49 14.53 16.97
C GLY A 255 -1.09 15.29 18.23
N ASP A 256 -0.96 16.62 18.12
CA ASP A 256 -0.80 17.44 19.30
C ASP A 256 -2.17 17.73 19.93
N GLU A 257 -3.17 18.03 19.12
CA GLU A 257 -4.55 18.31 19.56
C GLU A 257 -5.46 17.10 19.38
N TYR A 258 -5.37 16.41 18.23
CA TYR A 258 -6.23 15.27 17.89
C TYR A 258 -5.42 14.12 17.34
N GLY A 259 -5.58 12.93 17.92
CA GLY A 259 -5.08 11.68 17.34
C GLY A 259 -5.85 11.33 16.05
N GLY A 260 -5.18 10.74 15.06
CA GLY A 260 -5.82 10.25 13.84
C GLY A 260 -6.59 8.95 14.09
N ASN A 261 -7.67 8.73 13.36
CA ASN A 261 -8.40 7.46 13.41
C ASN A 261 -7.56 6.33 12.79
N ALA A 262 -7.65 5.11 13.33
CA ALA A 262 -6.96 4.00 12.67
C ALA A 262 -7.65 3.65 11.35
N LEU A 263 -8.94 3.32 11.36
CA LEU A 263 -9.70 2.98 10.16
C LEU A 263 -10.98 3.81 10.06
N ILE A 264 -11.21 4.38 8.89
CA ILE A 264 -12.44 5.08 8.53
C ILE A 264 -13.10 4.34 7.36
N VAL A 265 -14.39 4.02 7.47
CA VAL A 265 -15.18 3.40 6.38
C VAL A 265 -16.40 4.27 6.11
N MET A 266 -16.53 4.75 4.86
CA MET A 266 -17.62 5.62 4.42
C MET A 266 -18.14 5.19 3.05
N ASP A 267 -19.44 5.38 2.81
CA ASP A 267 -20.09 5.18 1.51
C ASP A 267 -19.83 3.79 0.89
N ALA A 268 -19.87 2.72 1.71
CA ALA A 268 -19.84 1.36 1.23
C ALA A 268 -21.25 0.94 0.78
N ALA A 269 -21.36 0.33 -0.39
CA ALA A 269 -22.62 -0.03 -1.01
C ALA A 269 -22.57 -1.37 -1.77
N GLY A 270 -23.69 -1.84 -2.23
CA GLY A 270 -23.80 -3.05 -3.07
C GLY A 270 -23.41 -4.33 -2.33
N ALA A 271 -22.53 -5.14 -2.91
CA ALA A 271 -21.98 -6.34 -2.30
C ALA A 271 -20.56 -6.12 -1.70
N ALA A 272 -20.19 -4.86 -1.45
CA ALA A 272 -18.91 -4.52 -0.81
C ALA A 272 -18.82 -5.15 0.59
N ALA A 273 -17.62 -5.55 1.00
CA ALA A 273 -17.36 -6.11 2.32
C ALA A 273 -16.00 -5.66 2.88
N VAL A 274 -15.99 -5.15 4.10
CA VAL A 274 -14.78 -4.82 4.87
C VAL A 274 -14.71 -5.77 6.06
N ASN A 275 -13.74 -6.68 6.06
CA ASN A 275 -13.58 -7.72 7.07
C ASN A 275 -12.34 -7.44 7.92
N LEU A 276 -12.54 -7.23 9.21
CA LEU A 276 -11.51 -6.83 10.16
C LEU A 276 -11.19 -7.98 11.11
N SER A 277 -9.93 -8.39 11.14
CA SER A 277 -9.43 -9.45 12.04
C SER A 277 -8.02 -9.15 12.60
N GLY A 278 -7.54 -7.93 12.42
CA GLY A 278 -6.21 -7.48 12.86
C GLY A 278 -6.27 -6.62 14.12
N MET A 279 -5.36 -5.65 14.18
CA MET A 279 -5.26 -4.68 15.28
C MET A 279 -5.51 -3.27 14.74
N LEU A 280 -6.46 -2.56 15.33
CA LEU A 280 -6.76 -1.17 15.01
C LEU A 280 -6.49 -0.31 16.24
N ILE A 281 -5.61 0.68 16.11
CA ILE A 281 -5.18 1.55 17.22
C ILE A 281 -5.40 3.00 16.80
N GLY A 282 -6.24 3.73 17.52
CA GLY A 282 -6.36 5.18 17.40
C GLY A 282 -5.03 5.87 17.69
N GLY A 283 -4.80 7.01 17.04
CA GLY A 283 -3.60 7.81 17.28
C GLY A 283 -3.64 8.51 18.65
N ASP A 284 -2.50 8.72 19.25
CA ASP A 284 -2.38 9.42 20.53
C ASP A 284 -2.50 10.94 20.31
N ALA A 285 -3.07 11.67 21.28
CA ALA A 285 -3.00 13.12 21.38
C ALA A 285 -2.03 13.51 22.50
N SER A 286 -1.12 14.46 22.23
CA SER A 286 -0.08 14.85 23.20
C SER A 286 -0.49 15.98 24.15
N ALA A 287 -1.46 16.82 23.75
CA ALA A 287 -1.99 17.88 24.64
C ALA A 287 -2.81 17.30 25.77
N GLN A 288 -2.76 17.91 26.96
CA GLN A 288 -3.56 17.48 28.14
C GLN A 288 -5.08 17.47 27.88
N THR A 289 -5.55 18.30 26.96
CA THR A 289 -6.96 18.40 26.53
C THR A 289 -7.18 17.77 25.15
N GLY A 290 -6.16 17.10 24.63
CA GLY A 290 -6.22 16.50 23.31
C GLY A 290 -7.11 15.25 23.29
N GLU A 291 -7.74 14.99 22.17
CA GLU A 291 -8.59 13.84 21.97
C GLU A 291 -7.86 12.74 21.18
N PRO A 292 -7.73 11.53 21.72
CA PRO A 292 -7.15 10.42 20.96
C PRO A 292 -8.05 10.06 19.77
N GLY A 293 -7.46 9.56 18.69
CA GLY A 293 -8.18 9.04 17.54
C GLY A 293 -8.94 7.76 17.85
N GLN A 294 -9.98 7.49 17.10
CA GLN A 294 -10.76 6.26 17.22
C GLN A 294 -10.07 5.11 16.48
N SER A 295 -10.18 3.90 17.00
CA SER A 295 -9.70 2.69 16.31
C SER A 295 -10.54 2.40 15.06
N LEU A 296 -11.85 2.60 15.11
CA LEU A 296 -12.76 2.35 14.00
C LEU A 296 -13.86 3.40 13.95
N LEU A 297 -13.98 4.06 12.80
CA LEU A 297 -15.07 4.99 12.49
C LEU A 297 -15.80 4.48 11.24
N VAL A 298 -17.08 4.10 11.40
CA VAL A 298 -17.93 3.64 10.28
C VAL A 298 -19.11 4.58 10.14
N ILE A 299 -19.34 5.11 8.95
CA ILE A 299 -20.32 6.16 8.70
C ILE A 299 -21.44 5.64 7.78
N GLY A 300 -22.68 5.90 8.17
CA GLY A 300 -23.88 5.63 7.38
C GLY A 300 -24.09 4.13 7.11
N ASP A 301 -24.53 3.82 5.90
CA ASP A 301 -24.87 2.44 5.49
C ASP A 301 -23.66 1.50 5.46
N SER A 302 -22.44 2.03 5.56
CA SER A 302 -21.21 1.24 5.64
C SER A 302 -21.15 0.28 6.82
N VAL A 303 -21.98 0.49 7.86
CA VAL A 303 -22.12 -0.43 8.99
C VAL A 303 -22.55 -1.83 8.55
N ALA A 304 -23.46 -1.92 7.59
CA ALA A 304 -23.92 -3.21 7.05
C ALA A 304 -22.84 -3.98 6.27
N HIS A 305 -21.83 -3.28 5.79
CA HIS A 305 -20.73 -3.79 4.97
C HIS A 305 -19.45 -4.07 5.74
N THR A 306 -19.39 -3.66 7.02
CA THR A 306 -18.21 -3.82 7.87
C THR A 306 -18.42 -4.95 8.89
N ARG A 307 -17.46 -5.87 8.97
CA ARG A 307 -17.47 -7.01 9.88
C ARG A 307 -16.22 -7.05 10.73
N VAL A 308 -16.38 -7.23 12.02
CA VAL A 308 -15.26 -7.36 12.97
C VAL A 308 -15.24 -8.77 13.55
N ALA A 309 -14.11 -9.47 13.46
CA ALA A 309 -13.94 -10.81 13.98
C ALA A 309 -12.49 -11.05 14.40
N ASN A 310 -12.26 -11.51 15.62
CA ASN A 310 -10.91 -11.73 16.17
C ASN A 310 -10.01 -10.48 16.03
N CYS A 311 -10.55 -9.31 16.34
CA CYS A 311 -9.91 -8.01 16.17
C CYS A 311 -9.68 -7.35 17.53
N LEU A 312 -8.57 -6.65 17.66
CA LEU A 312 -8.26 -5.79 18.80
C LEU A 312 -8.46 -4.32 18.39
N LEU A 313 -9.32 -3.62 19.13
CA LEU A 313 -9.56 -2.17 18.95
C LEU A 313 -9.01 -1.43 20.16
N GLN A 314 -8.25 -0.37 19.93
CA GLN A 314 -7.69 0.47 20.99
C GLN A 314 -7.94 1.95 20.71
N ASP A 315 -8.67 2.62 21.58
CA ASP A 315 -9.00 4.04 21.57
C ASP A 315 -8.39 4.70 22.81
N GLY A 316 -7.22 5.35 22.67
CA GLY A 316 -6.47 5.86 23.80
C GLY A 316 -6.14 4.75 24.80
N GLU A 317 -6.62 4.88 26.05
CA GLU A 317 -6.44 3.88 27.13
C GLU A 317 -7.45 2.72 27.06
N ASN A 318 -8.52 2.84 26.28
CA ASN A 318 -9.56 1.83 26.19
C ASN A 318 -9.17 0.76 25.16
N THR A 319 -9.30 -0.50 25.57
CA THR A 319 -9.01 -1.65 24.72
C THR A 319 -10.21 -2.58 24.64
N PHE A 320 -10.62 -2.92 23.42
CA PHE A 320 -11.74 -3.82 23.13
C PHE A 320 -11.26 -5.01 22.32
N ALA A 321 -11.55 -6.21 22.75
CA ALA A 321 -11.17 -7.43 22.03
C ALA A 321 -12.40 -8.19 21.55
N TYR A 322 -12.48 -8.46 20.26
CA TYR A 322 -13.52 -9.26 19.65
C TYR A 322 -13.00 -10.65 19.31
N ASN A 323 -13.44 -11.66 20.06
CA ASN A 323 -13.03 -13.06 19.88
C ASN A 323 -13.97 -13.87 18.99
N LYS A 324 -15.12 -13.29 18.62
CA LYS A 324 -16.14 -13.91 17.74
C LYS A 324 -16.55 -12.91 16.67
N ALA A 325 -17.04 -13.43 15.55
CA ALA A 325 -17.64 -12.58 14.52
C ALA A 325 -18.88 -11.87 15.09
N VAL A 326 -18.89 -10.56 15.04
CA VAL A 326 -20.04 -9.72 15.37
C VAL A 326 -20.66 -9.25 14.06
N THR A 327 -21.86 -9.64 13.78
CA THR A 327 -22.65 -9.19 12.62
C THR A 327 -24.13 -9.10 13.03
N PRO A 328 -24.82 -7.98 12.75
CA PRO A 328 -24.26 -6.68 12.36
C PRO A 328 -23.50 -6.03 13.53
N LEU A 329 -22.60 -5.09 13.21
CA LEU A 329 -22.10 -4.19 14.25
C LEU A 329 -23.31 -3.48 14.87
N PRO A 330 -23.41 -3.35 16.20
CA PRO A 330 -24.45 -2.52 16.81
C PRO A 330 -24.37 -1.14 16.17
N GLU A 331 -25.51 -0.47 15.92
CA GLU A 331 -25.55 0.86 15.32
C GLU A 331 -24.53 1.77 16.01
N ILE A 332 -23.42 2.03 15.33
CA ILE A 332 -22.38 2.93 15.81
C ILE A 332 -22.80 4.33 15.35
N THR A 333 -23.76 4.90 16.04
CA THR A 333 -24.04 6.31 15.92
C THR A 333 -22.96 7.09 16.64
N SER A 334 -22.05 7.65 15.86
CA SER A 334 -21.12 8.74 16.18
C SER A 334 -20.12 8.62 17.33
N SER A 335 -19.95 7.48 17.97
CA SER A 335 -18.78 7.17 18.83
C SER A 335 -18.82 5.69 19.22
N VAL A 336 -17.68 5.01 19.20
CA VAL A 336 -17.54 3.64 19.72
C VAL A 336 -17.58 3.65 21.26
N ASN A 337 -18.60 4.26 21.85
CA ASN A 337 -18.81 4.29 23.29
C ASN A 337 -19.75 3.19 23.79
N ALA A 338 -20.09 2.18 23.00
CA ALA A 338 -21.08 1.18 23.38
C ALA A 338 -20.67 -0.26 23.04
N VAL A 339 -19.43 -0.63 23.35
CA VAL A 339 -19.09 -2.05 23.47
C VAL A 339 -18.79 -2.33 24.93
N GLU A 340 -19.64 -3.13 25.57
CA GLU A 340 -19.40 -3.54 26.94
C GLU A 340 -17.99 -4.13 27.08
N PRO A 341 -17.17 -3.65 28.03
CA PRO A 341 -15.88 -4.25 28.30
C PRO A 341 -16.08 -5.73 28.64
N LEU A 342 -15.26 -6.60 28.06
CA LEU A 342 -15.20 -8.01 28.44
C LEU A 342 -14.95 -8.07 29.95
N THR A 343 -16.01 -8.39 30.73
CA THR A 343 -15.82 -8.74 32.12
C THR A 343 -15.01 -10.03 32.17
N THR A 344 -13.74 -9.93 32.57
CA THR A 344 -12.97 -11.10 32.96
C THR A 344 -13.80 -11.88 33.97
N PRO A 345 -14.04 -13.19 33.76
CA PRO A 345 -14.73 -13.98 34.77
C PRO A 345 -13.92 -13.92 36.07
N SER A 346 -14.52 -13.37 37.11
CA SER A 346 -13.94 -13.36 38.45
C SER A 346 -13.58 -14.80 38.83
N PRO A 347 -12.38 -15.08 39.35
CA PRO A 347 -12.04 -16.43 39.76
C PRO A 347 -13.02 -16.88 40.84
N THR A 348 -13.74 -17.93 40.53
CA THR A 348 -14.67 -18.57 41.50
C THR A 348 -13.84 -19.02 42.68
N ALA A 349 -14.09 -18.41 43.86
CA ALA A 349 -13.48 -18.84 45.10
C ALA A 349 -13.90 -20.30 45.35
N THR A 350 -12.97 -21.23 45.22
CA THR A 350 -13.13 -22.62 45.64
C THR A 350 -13.14 -22.63 47.16
N SER A 351 -14.34 -22.76 47.75
CA SER A 351 -14.48 -23.11 49.15
C SER A 351 -14.01 -24.54 49.33
N THR A 352 -12.91 -24.72 50.00
CA THR A 352 -12.43 -26.03 50.50
C THR A 352 -13.23 -26.35 51.80
N PRO A 353 -13.62 -27.64 52.00
CA PRO A 353 -14.40 -28.06 53.15
C PRO A 353 -13.62 -28.06 54.46
#